data_5a2c757f0cebb37c6465779f305d20c5
#
_entry.id   5a2c757f0cebb37c6465779f305d20c5
#
_cell.length_a   1.000
_cell.length_b   1.000
_cell.length_c   1.000
_cell.angle_alpha   90.00
_cell.angle_beta   90.00
_cell.angle_gamma   90.00
#
_symmetry.space_group_name_H-M   'P 1'
#
loop_
_entity.id
_entity.type
_entity.pdbx_description
1 polymer ?
#
loop_
_entity_poly.entity_id
_entity_poly.type
_entity_poly.pdbx_seq_one_letter_code
_entity_poly.pdbx_strand_id
1 'polypeptide(L)'
;MWRLTTVPPWSCCDPVRVARSATDDAQALRELEAAPLGLPAGLELSWLGVSGYRLTYEGVSLFIDPYVSRVPLRALLLRRPAIPDEALIDRYASAPGPVAGVLVGHTHFDHAVDAPALARRYGANAYGSASLGQLMRLHGLGRLAVEVVAHQPYVLGPFVVRFVPSRHSKLLFGRKVPMDGELTCDHVHRLAPGAYRCGDVWGIRIDVAGTSFYHQGSANLDDDELRDEPVDVFLAGVAGRSVTPGYWQRILPRLDPRLVVPTHYDDFFAPLGRRLSFVQRVRLAAVPGELAAVSRDVRVAALPRIDDIVRTPRRATLVELEPTQRKETP
;
A
#
# COMPACT_ATOMS: atom_id res chain seq x y z
N MET A 1 10.33 0.19 47.87
CA MET A 1 9.65 -1.10 47.61
C MET A 1 8.75 -0.93 46.39
N TRP A 2 9.25 -1.16 45.19
CA TRP A 2 8.49 -1.06 43.94
C TRP A 2 7.96 -2.47 43.63
N ARG A 3 6.65 -2.64 43.60
CA ARG A 3 6.03 -3.89 43.12
C ARG A 3 6.06 -3.88 41.60
N LEU A 4 6.90 -4.71 41.01
CA LEU A 4 6.83 -5.10 39.60
C LEU A 4 5.63 -6.01 39.42
N THR A 5 4.53 -5.51 38.85
CA THR A 5 3.42 -6.34 38.38
C THR A 5 3.86 -7.02 37.08
N THR A 6 4.33 -8.24 37.18
CA THR A 6 4.59 -9.12 36.03
C THR A 6 3.26 -9.48 35.37
N VAL A 7 3.02 -8.95 34.17
CA VAL A 7 1.90 -9.39 33.32
C VAL A 7 2.24 -10.78 32.79
N PRO A 8 1.40 -11.79 33.00
CA PRO A 8 1.70 -13.16 32.56
C PRO A 8 1.73 -13.24 31.01
N PRO A 9 2.61 -14.06 30.43
CA PRO A 9 2.82 -14.17 28.98
C PRO A 9 1.61 -14.69 28.17
N TRP A 10 0.56 -15.19 28.84
CA TRP A 10 -0.66 -15.75 28.24
C TRP A 10 -1.71 -14.71 27.85
N SER A 11 -1.57 -13.45 28.23
CA SER A 11 -2.55 -12.40 27.98
C SER A 11 -2.64 -11.95 26.51
N CYS A 12 -1.80 -12.48 25.64
CA CYS A 12 -1.75 -12.10 24.22
C CYS A 12 -2.83 -12.77 23.34
N CYS A 13 -3.52 -13.80 23.84
CA CYS A 13 -4.52 -14.57 23.09
C CYS A 13 -5.92 -14.51 23.70
N ASP A 14 -6.21 -13.53 24.53
CA ASP A 14 -7.54 -13.30 25.08
C ASP A 14 -8.50 -12.91 23.95
N PRO A 15 -9.49 -13.75 23.58
CA PRO A 15 -10.42 -13.48 22.49
C PRO A 15 -11.24 -12.20 22.70
N VAL A 16 -11.51 -11.82 23.95
CA VAL A 16 -12.19 -10.57 24.28
C VAL A 16 -11.32 -9.35 23.96
N ARG A 17 -10.04 -9.44 24.23
CA ARG A 17 -9.07 -8.36 23.93
C ARG A 17 -8.82 -8.19 22.45
N VAL A 18 -8.77 -9.32 21.71
CA VAL A 18 -8.65 -9.33 20.24
C VAL A 18 -9.93 -8.76 19.61
N ALA A 19 -11.11 -9.14 20.09
CA ALA A 19 -12.38 -8.64 19.59
C ALA A 19 -12.55 -7.13 19.85
N ARG A 20 -12.17 -6.63 21.03
CA ARG A 20 -12.17 -5.19 21.34
C ARG A 20 -11.25 -4.41 20.42
N SER A 21 -10.01 -4.87 20.22
CA SER A 21 -9.07 -4.22 19.32
C SER A 21 -9.59 -4.14 17.88
N ALA A 22 -10.24 -5.18 17.37
CA ALA A 22 -10.81 -5.17 16.01
C ALA A 22 -12.01 -4.21 15.89
N THR A 23 -12.80 -4.04 16.96
CA THR A 23 -13.90 -3.07 17.01
C THR A 23 -13.36 -1.64 17.01
N ASP A 24 -12.32 -1.38 17.81
CA ASP A 24 -11.66 -0.07 17.88
C ASP A 24 -11.02 0.29 16.52
N ASP A 25 -10.35 -0.66 15.87
CA ASP A 25 -9.75 -0.45 14.56
C ASP A 25 -10.81 -0.18 13.48
N ALA A 26 -11.96 -0.85 13.53
CA ALA A 26 -13.06 -0.60 12.60
C ALA A 26 -13.74 0.75 12.82
N GLN A 27 -13.81 1.23 14.07
CA GLN A 27 -14.29 2.56 14.37
C GLN A 27 -13.31 3.62 13.87
N ALA A 28 -12.03 3.48 14.17
CA ALA A 28 -10.97 4.37 13.70
C ALA A 28 -10.92 4.45 12.18
N LEU A 29 -11.07 3.32 11.48
CA LEU A 29 -11.10 3.32 10.02
C LEU A 29 -12.25 4.19 9.47
N ARG A 30 -13.46 4.07 10.00
CA ARG A 30 -14.59 4.93 9.57
C ARG A 30 -14.31 6.42 9.77
N GLU A 31 -13.68 6.78 10.87
CA GLU A 31 -13.31 8.17 11.17
C GLU A 31 -12.24 8.67 10.20
N LEU A 32 -11.24 7.85 9.90
CA LEU A 32 -10.18 8.18 8.94
C LEU A 32 -10.69 8.26 7.50
N GLU A 33 -11.63 7.41 7.08
CA GLU A 33 -12.27 7.45 5.76
C GLU A 33 -13.19 8.67 5.58
N ALA A 34 -13.72 9.21 6.66
CA ALA A 34 -14.51 10.44 6.64
C ALA A 34 -13.65 11.70 6.47
N ALA A 35 -12.34 11.61 6.75
CA ALA A 35 -11.42 12.74 6.63
C ALA A 35 -11.05 13.00 5.16
N PRO A 36 -11.09 14.27 4.68
CA PRO A 36 -10.75 14.58 3.29
C PRO A 36 -9.26 14.39 3.02
N LEU A 37 -8.91 13.80 1.88
CA LEU A 37 -7.52 13.72 1.44
C LEU A 37 -6.96 15.08 1.03
N GLY A 38 -7.79 15.92 0.39
CA GLY A 38 -7.39 17.26 -0.07
C GLY A 38 -6.43 17.21 -1.27
N LEU A 39 -6.58 16.21 -2.15
CA LEU A 39 -5.79 16.12 -3.38
C LEU A 39 -6.23 17.19 -4.40
N PRO A 40 -5.32 17.65 -5.27
CA PRO A 40 -5.65 18.57 -6.37
C PRO A 40 -6.71 18.01 -7.31
N ALA A 41 -7.44 18.90 -7.98
CA ALA A 41 -8.41 18.51 -9.00
C ALA A 41 -7.73 17.70 -10.13
N GLY A 42 -8.39 16.63 -10.57
CA GLY A 42 -7.88 15.73 -11.60
C GLY A 42 -6.87 14.67 -11.13
N LEU A 43 -6.45 14.75 -9.86
CA LEU A 43 -5.58 13.74 -9.25
C LEU A 43 -6.42 12.77 -8.40
N GLU A 44 -6.44 11.51 -8.77
CA GLU A 44 -7.22 10.47 -8.12
C GLU A 44 -6.30 9.41 -7.51
N LEU A 45 -6.54 9.06 -6.25
CA LEU A 45 -5.87 7.98 -5.55
C LEU A 45 -6.90 6.92 -5.16
N SER A 46 -6.71 5.69 -5.61
CA SER A 46 -7.55 4.54 -5.28
C SER A 46 -6.75 3.51 -4.51
N TRP A 47 -7.27 3.02 -3.38
CA TRP A 47 -6.63 1.96 -2.60
C TRP A 47 -7.13 0.58 -3.02
N LEU A 48 -6.22 -0.27 -3.49
CA LEU A 48 -6.49 -1.63 -3.96
C LEU A 48 -6.47 -2.68 -2.83
N GLY A 49 -6.13 -2.21 -1.63
CA GLY A 49 -5.89 -3.04 -0.45
C GLY A 49 -4.40 -3.33 -0.23
N VAL A 50 -4.05 -3.77 0.96
CA VAL A 50 -2.68 -3.98 1.45
C VAL A 50 -1.86 -2.70 1.24
N SER A 51 -0.79 -2.72 0.49
CA SER A 51 -0.02 -1.53 0.08
C SER A 51 -0.32 -1.09 -1.34
N GLY A 52 -1.36 -1.68 -1.97
CA GLY A 52 -1.68 -1.47 -3.38
C GLY A 52 -2.42 -0.18 -3.65
N TYR A 53 -1.95 0.59 -4.63
CA TYR A 53 -2.60 1.81 -5.09
C TYR A 53 -2.66 1.93 -6.60
N ARG A 54 -3.68 2.65 -7.08
CA ARG A 54 -3.71 3.24 -8.40
C ARG A 54 -3.77 4.75 -8.24
N LEU A 55 -2.77 5.45 -8.77
CA LEU A 55 -2.72 6.91 -8.87
C LEU A 55 -3.04 7.29 -10.32
N THR A 56 -4.02 8.17 -10.53
CA THR A 56 -4.45 8.60 -11.86
C THR A 56 -4.43 10.11 -11.95
N TYR A 57 -3.83 10.64 -13.01
CA TYR A 57 -3.83 12.06 -13.33
C TYR A 57 -4.02 12.25 -14.84
N GLU A 58 -4.95 13.13 -15.23
CA GLU A 58 -5.30 13.40 -16.64
C GLU A 58 -5.56 12.11 -17.47
N GLY A 59 -6.21 11.13 -16.84
CA GLY A 59 -6.53 9.85 -17.48
C GLY A 59 -5.38 8.86 -17.58
N VAL A 60 -4.15 9.22 -17.22
CA VAL A 60 -2.99 8.32 -17.17
C VAL A 60 -2.86 7.73 -15.77
N SER A 61 -2.69 6.42 -15.67
CA SER A 61 -2.60 5.72 -14.39
C SER A 61 -1.20 5.17 -14.11
N LEU A 62 -0.89 5.07 -12.82
CA LEU A 62 0.30 4.43 -12.27
C LEU A 62 -0.16 3.43 -11.20
N PHE A 63 0.29 2.18 -11.27
CA PHE A 63 0.06 1.19 -10.22
C PHE A 63 1.25 1.09 -9.29
N ILE A 64 0.99 0.93 -7.99
CA ILE A 64 1.99 0.80 -6.92
C ILE A 64 1.62 -0.42 -6.10
N ASP A 65 2.53 -1.38 -5.94
CA ASP A 65 2.33 -2.63 -5.17
C ASP A 65 0.96 -3.30 -5.40
N PRO A 66 0.48 -3.48 -6.66
CA PRO A 66 -0.88 -3.91 -6.92
C PRO A 66 -1.14 -5.33 -6.41
N TYR A 67 -2.18 -5.49 -5.57
CA TYR A 67 -2.54 -6.78 -5.01
C TYR A 67 -4.05 -6.93 -4.81
N VAL A 68 -4.74 -7.38 -5.85
CA VAL A 68 -6.19 -7.68 -5.83
C VAL A 68 -6.48 -9.18 -5.88
N SER A 69 -5.53 -10.01 -6.32
CA SER A 69 -5.69 -11.47 -6.45
C SER A 69 -5.92 -12.20 -5.13
N ARG A 70 -5.52 -11.61 -4.00
CA ARG A 70 -5.80 -12.09 -2.64
C ARG A 70 -5.54 -13.60 -2.47
N VAL A 71 -4.26 -13.94 -2.54
CA VAL A 71 -3.77 -15.32 -2.38
C VAL A 71 -4.23 -15.88 -1.03
N PRO A 72 -5.02 -16.96 -0.99
CA PRO A 72 -5.57 -17.45 0.26
C PRO A 72 -4.49 -18.13 1.13
N LEU A 73 -4.62 -18.04 2.46
CA LEU A 73 -3.69 -18.64 3.42
C LEU A 73 -3.42 -20.14 3.13
N ARG A 74 -4.41 -20.87 2.64
CA ARG A 74 -4.24 -22.27 2.24
C ARG A 74 -3.21 -22.48 1.13
N ALA A 75 -3.00 -21.49 0.25
CA ALA A 75 -1.97 -21.58 -0.80
C ALA A 75 -0.57 -21.52 -0.18
N LEU A 76 -0.36 -20.71 0.86
CA LEU A 76 0.89 -20.69 1.63
C LEU A 76 1.12 -22.03 2.34
N LEU A 77 0.11 -22.52 3.06
CA LEU A 77 0.22 -23.77 3.85
C LEU A 77 0.43 -25.00 2.97
N LEU A 78 -0.27 -25.08 1.83
CA LEU A 78 -0.21 -26.22 0.90
C LEU A 78 0.83 -26.03 -0.21
N ARG A 79 1.61 -24.95 -0.17
CA ARG A 79 2.62 -24.60 -1.18
C ARG A 79 2.06 -24.59 -2.61
N ARG A 80 0.81 -24.12 -2.77
CA ARG A 80 0.19 -23.99 -4.09
C ARG A 80 0.70 -22.73 -4.78
N PRO A 81 0.78 -22.71 -6.13
CA PRO A 81 1.18 -21.51 -6.86
C PRO A 81 0.30 -20.32 -6.52
N ALA A 82 0.93 -19.17 -6.32
CA ALA A 82 0.31 -17.85 -6.21
C ALA A 82 0.49 -17.15 -7.55
N ILE A 83 -0.57 -17.06 -8.32
CA ILE A 83 -0.59 -16.45 -9.65
C ILE A 83 -1.67 -15.38 -9.71
N PRO A 84 -1.58 -14.41 -10.62
CA PRO A 84 -2.60 -13.38 -10.82
C PRO A 84 -3.97 -14.00 -11.09
N ASP A 85 -5.01 -13.45 -10.47
CA ASP A 85 -6.41 -13.73 -10.78
C ASP A 85 -6.93 -12.66 -11.75
N GLU A 86 -6.98 -12.99 -13.03
CA GLU A 86 -7.37 -12.06 -14.10
C GLU A 86 -8.79 -11.50 -13.89
N ALA A 87 -9.71 -12.27 -13.33
CA ALA A 87 -11.09 -11.82 -13.09
C ALA A 87 -11.14 -10.79 -11.96
N LEU A 88 -10.34 -10.94 -10.90
CA LEU A 88 -10.23 -9.94 -9.84
C LEU A 88 -9.50 -8.67 -10.33
N ILE A 89 -8.48 -8.84 -11.17
CA ILE A 89 -7.79 -7.71 -11.81
C ILE A 89 -8.74 -6.93 -12.71
N ASP A 90 -9.55 -7.60 -13.55
CA ASP A 90 -10.57 -6.97 -14.38
C ASP A 90 -11.55 -6.16 -13.55
N ARG A 91 -11.97 -6.73 -12.45
CA ARG A 91 -13.00 -6.14 -11.61
C ARG A 91 -12.52 -4.97 -10.76
N TYR A 92 -11.29 -5.04 -10.22
CA TYR A 92 -10.84 -4.14 -9.16
C TYR A 92 -9.60 -3.31 -9.51
N ALA A 93 -8.81 -3.72 -10.51
CA ALA A 93 -7.57 -3.05 -10.90
C ALA A 93 -7.59 -2.54 -12.35
N SER A 94 -8.79 -2.25 -12.91
CA SER A 94 -8.90 -1.61 -14.22
C SER A 94 -8.48 -0.14 -14.13
N ALA A 95 -7.74 0.33 -15.16
CA ALA A 95 -7.40 1.74 -15.35
C ALA A 95 -8.33 2.40 -16.37
N PRO A 96 -8.70 3.69 -16.18
CA PRO A 96 -9.59 4.39 -17.11
C PRO A 96 -8.93 4.73 -18.46
N GLY A 97 -7.61 4.63 -18.56
CA GLY A 97 -6.83 4.97 -19.75
C GLY A 97 -5.45 4.32 -19.74
N PRO A 98 -4.44 4.92 -20.39
CA PRO A 98 -3.09 4.41 -20.43
C PRO A 98 -2.49 4.20 -19.03
N VAL A 99 -1.62 3.19 -18.90
CA VAL A 99 -0.84 2.93 -17.69
C VAL A 99 0.62 3.27 -17.98
N ALA A 100 1.14 4.23 -17.24
CA ALA A 100 2.52 4.71 -17.39
C ALA A 100 3.56 3.72 -16.81
N GLY A 101 3.15 2.92 -15.81
CA GLY A 101 4.01 1.91 -15.19
C GLY A 101 3.35 1.16 -14.06
N VAL A 102 3.99 0.05 -13.67
CA VAL A 102 3.65 -0.74 -12.48
C VAL A 102 4.88 -0.72 -11.57
N LEU A 103 4.75 -0.09 -10.40
CA LEU A 103 5.84 0.06 -9.43
C LEU A 103 5.73 -1.01 -8.35
N VAL A 104 6.85 -1.64 -7.98
CA VAL A 104 6.88 -2.67 -6.93
C VAL A 104 7.96 -2.33 -5.91
N GLY A 105 7.53 -2.06 -4.68
CA GLY A 105 8.41 -1.68 -3.58
C GLY A 105 9.24 -2.86 -3.04
N HIS A 106 8.72 -4.08 -3.09
CA HIS A 106 9.46 -5.33 -2.85
C HIS A 106 8.64 -6.53 -3.35
N THR A 107 9.29 -7.70 -3.50
CA THR A 107 8.69 -8.81 -4.25
C THR A 107 7.97 -9.85 -3.39
N HIS A 108 7.49 -9.53 -2.20
CA HIS A 108 6.54 -10.42 -1.53
C HIS A 108 5.25 -10.56 -2.35
N PHE A 109 4.58 -11.72 -2.22
CA PHE A 109 3.40 -12.03 -3.06
C PHE A 109 2.28 -10.99 -2.93
N ASP A 110 2.11 -10.41 -1.74
CA ASP A 110 1.09 -9.41 -1.43
C ASP A 110 1.43 -7.98 -1.93
N HIS A 111 2.54 -7.82 -2.64
CA HIS A 111 2.95 -6.60 -3.34
C HIS A 111 3.15 -6.83 -4.84
N ALA A 112 3.55 -8.04 -5.26
CA ALA A 112 4.07 -8.26 -6.61
C ALA A 112 3.27 -9.23 -7.47
N VAL A 113 2.36 -10.05 -6.91
CA VAL A 113 1.69 -11.13 -7.66
C VAL A 113 0.95 -10.62 -8.90
N ASP A 114 0.31 -9.45 -8.83
CA ASP A 114 -0.50 -8.92 -9.94
C ASP A 114 0.30 -8.07 -10.93
N ALA A 115 1.54 -7.71 -10.61
CA ALA A 115 2.37 -6.87 -11.46
C ALA A 115 2.58 -7.44 -12.88
N PRO A 116 2.86 -8.75 -13.10
CA PRO A 116 2.99 -9.29 -14.44
C PRO A 116 1.71 -9.22 -15.28
N ALA A 117 0.55 -9.46 -14.67
CA ALA A 117 -0.73 -9.41 -15.38
C ALA A 117 -1.10 -7.99 -15.80
N LEU A 118 -0.91 -7.00 -14.92
CA LEU A 118 -1.14 -5.59 -15.22
C LEU A 118 -0.15 -5.08 -16.28
N ALA A 119 1.13 -5.42 -16.16
CA ALA A 119 2.14 -5.06 -17.15
C ALA A 119 1.79 -5.62 -18.54
N ARG A 120 1.35 -6.88 -18.62
CA ARG A 120 0.90 -7.52 -19.87
C ARG A 120 -0.33 -6.82 -20.45
N ARG A 121 -1.35 -6.58 -19.62
CA ARG A 121 -2.64 -6.02 -20.04
C ARG A 121 -2.49 -4.64 -20.67
N TYR A 122 -1.66 -3.80 -20.08
CA TYR A 122 -1.51 -2.41 -20.50
C TYR A 122 -0.28 -2.16 -21.37
N GLY A 123 0.55 -3.18 -21.61
CA GLY A 123 1.84 -3.01 -22.29
C GLY A 123 2.80 -2.10 -21.53
N ALA A 124 2.64 -1.98 -20.23
CA ALA A 124 3.39 -1.08 -19.37
C ALA A 124 4.62 -1.77 -18.76
N ASN A 125 5.69 -1.02 -18.54
CA ASN A 125 6.86 -1.54 -17.84
C ASN A 125 6.57 -1.72 -16.33
N ALA A 126 7.19 -2.75 -15.73
CA ALA A 126 7.21 -2.99 -14.30
C ALA A 126 8.58 -2.60 -13.73
N TYR A 127 8.58 -1.72 -12.73
CA TYR A 127 9.77 -1.11 -12.12
C TYR A 127 9.98 -1.65 -10.72
N GLY A 128 11.17 -2.13 -10.39
CA GLY A 128 11.52 -2.65 -9.05
C GLY A 128 12.87 -3.35 -9.02
N SER A 129 13.05 -4.30 -8.10
CA SER A 129 14.30 -5.03 -7.87
C SER A 129 14.61 -6.08 -8.96
N ALA A 130 15.82 -6.65 -8.92
CA ALA A 130 16.20 -7.82 -9.71
C ALA A 130 15.23 -9.01 -9.53
N SER A 131 14.69 -9.18 -8.31
CA SER A 131 13.66 -10.19 -8.00
C SER A 131 12.35 -9.94 -8.75
N LEU A 132 11.93 -8.68 -8.95
CA LEU A 132 10.82 -8.36 -9.85
C LEU A 132 11.17 -8.72 -11.30
N GLY A 133 12.39 -8.44 -11.73
CA GLY A 133 12.90 -8.87 -13.05
C GLY A 133 12.77 -10.38 -13.24
N GLN A 134 13.11 -11.18 -12.24
CA GLN A 134 12.93 -12.64 -12.29
C GLN A 134 11.45 -13.04 -12.32
N LEU A 135 10.59 -12.41 -11.51
CA LEU A 135 9.13 -12.64 -11.55
C LEU A 135 8.57 -12.38 -12.95
N MET A 136 8.94 -11.26 -13.56
CA MET A 136 8.52 -10.90 -14.92
C MET A 136 9.02 -11.92 -15.98
N ARG A 137 10.26 -12.41 -15.86
CA ARG A 137 10.80 -13.48 -16.73
C ARG A 137 10.00 -14.75 -16.63
N LEU A 138 9.63 -15.18 -15.39
CA LEU A 138 8.79 -16.36 -15.17
C LEU A 138 7.45 -16.28 -15.92
N HIS A 139 6.90 -15.08 -16.07
CA HIS A 139 5.66 -14.83 -16.82
C HIS A 139 5.88 -14.54 -18.31
N GLY A 140 7.11 -14.72 -18.84
CA GLY A 140 7.45 -14.44 -20.24
C GLY A 140 7.49 -12.93 -20.59
N LEU A 141 7.60 -12.07 -19.59
CA LEU A 141 7.51 -10.62 -19.70
C LEU A 141 8.82 -9.90 -19.36
N GLY A 142 9.96 -10.60 -19.41
CA GLY A 142 11.25 -10.03 -19.02
C GLY A 142 11.59 -8.71 -19.73
N ARG A 143 11.11 -8.52 -20.97
CA ARG A 143 11.30 -7.26 -21.73
C ARG A 143 10.58 -6.04 -21.13
N LEU A 144 9.56 -6.26 -20.30
CA LEU A 144 8.82 -5.20 -19.62
C LEU A 144 9.34 -4.95 -18.20
N ALA A 145 10.36 -5.68 -17.76
CA ALA A 145 10.99 -5.46 -16.46
C ALA A 145 12.05 -4.36 -16.53
N VAL A 146 12.00 -3.43 -15.61
CA VAL A 146 13.03 -2.40 -15.43
C VAL A 146 13.57 -2.55 -14.00
N GLU A 147 14.81 -3.01 -13.88
CA GLU A 147 15.55 -2.99 -12.62
C GLU A 147 15.93 -1.55 -12.31
N VAL A 148 15.49 -1.08 -11.16
CA VAL A 148 15.63 0.33 -10.81
C VAL A 148 16.97 0.65 -10.18
N VAL A 149 17.43 1.87 -10.43
CA VAL A 149 18.65 2.42 -9.81
C VAL A 149 18.24 3.38 -8.69
N ALA A 150 18.89 3.24 -7.54
CA ALA A 150 18.65 4.08 -6.38
C ALA A 150 18.70 5.58 -6.72
N HIS A 151 17.69 6.32 -6.28
CA HIS A 151 17.55 7.77 -6.43
C HIS A 151 17.47 8.29 -7.88
N GLN A 152 17.56 7.42 -8.90
CA GLN A 152 17.41 7.84 -10.29
C GLN A 152 15.95 8.25 -10.56
N PRO A 153 15.70 9.41 -11.20
CA PRO A 153 14.36 9.78 -11.61
C PRO A 153 13.95 9.03 -12.89
N TYR A 154 12.71 8.53 -12.89
CA TYR A 154 12.03 7.94 -14.04
C TYR A 154 10.82 8.82 -14.40
N VAL A 155 10.77 9.33 -15.62
CA VAL A 155 9.62 10.10 -16.13
C VAL A 155 8.64 9.13 -16.78
N LEU A 156 7.48 8.97 -16.14
CA LEU A 156 6.44 8.01 -16.51
C LEU A 156 5.14 8.76 -16.82
N GLY A 157 4.97 9.22 -18.06
CA GLY A 157 3.89 10.13 -18.42
C GLY A 157 3.93 11.41 -17.57
N PRO A 158 2.86 11.75 -16.83
CA PRO A 158 2.84 12.93 -15.98
C PRO A 158 3.55 12.74 -14.62
N PHE A 159 4.04 11.54 -14.33
CA PHE A 159 4.67 11.19 -13.05
C PHE A 159 6.18 11.24 -13.14
N VAL A 160 6.83 11.76 -12.10
CA VAL A 160 8.27 11.59 -11.88
C VAL A 160 8.46 10.68 -10.67
N VAL A 161 9.09 9.52 -10.87
CA VAL A 161 9.22 8.47 -9.87
C VAL A 161 10.68 8.28 -9.48
N ARG A 162 10.97 8.17 -8.18
CA ARG A 162 12.30 7.82 -7.66
C ARG A 162 12.16 6.67 -6.66
N PHE A 163 13.05 5.70 -6.75
CA PHE A 163 13.15 4.59 -5.80
C PHE A 163 14.25 4.88 -4.79
N VAL A 164 13.89 4.82 -3.51
CA VAL A 164 14.79 5.08 -2.38
C VAL A 164 15.07 3.75 -1.70
N PRO A 165 16.33 3.32 -1.56
CA PRO A 165 16.65 2.09 -0.83
C PRO A 165 16.03 2.08 0.56
N SER A 166 15.46 0.95 0.94
CA SER A 166 14.73 0.82 2.19
C SER A 166 14.93 -0.56 2.81
N ARG A 167 14.22 -0.85 3.89
CA ARG A 167 14.28 -2.13 4.61
C ARG A 167 12.89 -2.64 4.90
N HIS A 168 12.73 -3.96 4.86
CA HIS A 168 11.51 -4.60 5.32
C HIS A 168 11.44 -4.64 6.85
N SER A 169 10.24 -4.50 7.42
CA SER A 169 10.02 -4.71 8.85
C SER A 169 10.32 -6.16 9.23
N LYS A 170 10.98 -6.35 10.36
CA LYS A 170 11.28 -7.69 10.87
C LYS A 170 10.08 -8.22 11.65
N LEU A 171 9.64 -9.44 11.32
CA LEU A 171 8.64 -10.19 12.09
C LEU A 171 9.32 -11.07 13.16
N LEU A 172 8.55 -11.95 13.82
CA LEU A 172 9.07 -12.86 14.85
C LEU A 172 9.89 -12.11 15.92
N PHE A 173 9.20 -11.19 16.63
CA PHE A 173 9.82 -10.37 17.67
C PHE A 173 10.96 -9.45 17.17
N GLY A 174 10.86 -8.98 15.92
CA GLY A 174 11.85 -8.06 15.33
C GLY A 174 13.17 -8.74 14.90
N ARG A 175 13.17 -10.07 14.70
CA ARG A 175 14.43 -10.82 14.43
C ARG A 175 14.64 -11.14 12.95
N LYS A 176 13.59 -11.45 12.19
CA LYS A 176 13.71 -11.93 10.80
C LYS A 176 12.78 -11.20 9.85
N VAL A 177 13.28 -10.88 8.67
CA VAL A 177 12.46 -10.54 7.51
C VAL A 177 11.79 -11.82 7.02
N PRO A 178 10.46 -11.85 6.82
CA PRO A 178 9.82 -13.01 6.23
C PRO A 178 10.29 -13.22 4.79
N MET A 179 10.46 -14.46 4.37
CA MET A 179 10.84 -14.81 2.98
C MET A 179 11.97 -13.92 2.42
N ASP A 180 13.00 -13.68 3.22
CA ASP A 180 14.17 -12.87 2.88
C ASP A 180 14.98 -13.44 1.71
N GLY A 181 15.77 -12.59 1.04
CA GLY A 181 16.64 -12.94 -0.08
C GLY A 181 15.99 -12.76 -1.45
N GLU A 182 16.69 -13.21 -2.50
CA GLU A 182 16.32 -13.06 -3.89
C GLU A 182 15.32 -14.12 -4.37
N LEU A 183 14.44 -13.74 -5.30
CA LEU A 183 13.55 -14.67 -5.98
C LEU A 183 14.34 -15.51 -6.99
N THR A 184 14.53 -16.79 -6.65
CA THR A 184 15.30 -17.75 -7.45
C THR A 184 14.44 -18.84 -8.10
N CYS A 185 13.11 -18.79 -7.93
CA CYS A 185 12.19 -19.71 -8.57
C CYS A 185 12.35 -19.69 -10.09
N ASP A 186 12.33 -20.83 -10.74
CA ASP A 186 12.58 -21.03 -12.17
C ASP A 186 11.31 -21.39 -12.98
N HIS A 187 10.18 -21.69 -12.27
CA HIS A 187 8.95 -22.09 -12.93
C HIS A 187 7.71 -21.52 -12.23
N VAL A 188 6.77 -20.95 -12.99
CA VAL A 188 5.52 -20.36 -12.48
C VAL A 188 4.72 -21.36 -11.64
N HIS A 189 4.64 -22.63 -12.03
CA HIS A 189 3.90 -23.65 -11.28
C HIS A 189 4.52 -24.02 -9.92
N ARG A 190 5.75 -23.60 -9.65
CA ARG A 190 6.42 -23.71 -8.33
C ARG A 190 6.40 -22.43 -7.53
N LEU A 191 5.83 -21.37 -8.07
CA LEU A 191 5.80 -20.05 -7.46
C LEU A 191 4.73 -19.96 -6.37
N ALA A 192 4.90 -20.73 -5.29
CA ALA A 192 4.07 -20.63 -4.10
C ALA A 192 4.34 -19.30 -3.36
N PRO A 193 3.42 -18.84 -2.48
CA PRO A 193 3.63 -17.57 -1.74
C PRO A 193 4.99 -17.50 -1.04
N GLY A 194 5.48 -18.61 -0.47
CA GLY A 194 6.81 -18.66 0.16
C GLY A 194 7.99 -18.59 -0.80
N ALA A 195 7.78 -18.72 -2.12
CA ALA A 195 8.81 -18.57 -3.13
C ALA A 195 8.95 -17.13 -3.62
N TYR A 196 7.96 -16.27 -3.33
CA TYR A 196 8.07 -14.82 -3.50
C TYR A 196 9.01 -14.29 -2.41
N ARG A 197 10.24 -14.04 -2.76
CA ARG A 197 11.26 -13.51 -1.87
C ARG A 197 11.20 -12.00 -1.83
N CYS A 198 11.68 -11.43 -0.73
CA CYS A 198 11.64 -9.98 -0.50
C CYS A 198 12.34 -9.21 -1.63
N GLY A 199 13.52 -9.65 -2.06
CA GLY A 199 14.41 -8.88 -2.91
C GLY A 199 14.84 -7.58 -2.24
N ASP A 200 15.36 -6.64 -3.04
CA ASP A 200 15.59 -5.28 -2.55
C ASP A 200 14.27 -4.61 -2.20
N VAL A 201 14.30 -3.79 -1.16
CA VAL A 201 13.15 -3.05 -0.66
C VAL A 201 13.30 -1.57 -0.99
N TRP A 202 12.24 -0.99 -1.52
CA TRP A 202 12.22 0.39 -1.96
C TRP A 202 11.10 1.19 -1.27
N GLY A 203 11.44 2.39 -0.79
CA GLY A 203 10.49 3.47 -0.69
C GLY A 203 10.32 4.11 -2.08
N ILE A 204 9.14 4.60 -2.40
CA ILE A 204 8.86 5.14 -3.73
C ILE A 204 8.35 6.56 -3.59
N ARG A 205 9.14 7.54 -4.08
CA ARG A 205 8.71 8.92 -4.22
C ARG A 205 8.07 9.13 -5.59
N ILE A 206 6.93 9.82 -5.62
CA ILE A 206 6.18 10.14 -6.84
C ILE A 206 5.80 11.60 -6.80
N ASP A 207 6.22 12.35 -7.79
CA ASP A 207 5.87 13.76 -7.96
C ASP A 207 4.93 13.89 -9.19
N VAL A 208 3.76 14.51 -9.00
CA VAL A 208 2.74 14.70 -10.04
C VAL A 208 1.85 15.90 -9.73
N ALA A 209 1.55 16.73 -10.70
CA ALA A 209 0.64 17.87 -10.57
C ALA A 209 0.98 18.80 -9.37
N GLY A 210 2.25 19.01 -9.08
CA GLY A 210 2.71 19.81 -7.94
C GLY A 210 2.48 19.16 -6.57
N THR A 211 2.10 17.89 -6.53
CA THR A 211 1.90 17.09 -5.31
C THR A 211 2.94 15.96 -5.23
N SER A 212 3.56 15.83 -4.09
CA SER A 212 4.56 14.80 -3.83
C SER A 212 4.00 13.70 -2.92
N PHE A 213 4.23 12.45 -3.31
CA PHE A 213 3.88 11.26 -2.54
C PHE A 213 5.14 10.51 -2.14
N TYR A 214 5.10 9.87 -0.98
CA TYR A 214 6.07 8.85 -0.61
C TYR A 214 5.32 7.57 -0.21
N HIS A 215 5.62 6.46 -0.89
CA HIS A 215 5.06 5.16 -0.57
C HIS A 215 6.09 4.31 0.16
N GLN A 216 5.71 3.80 1.33
CA GLN A 216 6.50 2.86 2.12
C GLN A 216 5.64 1.62 2.39
N GLY A 217 5.81 0.60 1.56
CA GLY A 217 4.99 -0.62 1.64
C GLY A 217 5.23 -1.46 2.90
N SER A 218 6.39 -1.33 3.54
CA SER A 218 6.74 -2.02 4.78
C SER A 218 7.19 -1.03 5.86
N ALA A 219 6.83 -1.29 7.12
CA ALA A 219 7.06 -0.38 8.24
C ALA A 219 8.51 -0.40 8.76
N ASN A 220 9.46 -0.11 7.89
CA ASN A 220 10.88 0.11 8.21
C ASN A 220 11.51 0.99 7.13
N LEU A 221 12.74 1.46 7.34
CA LEU A 221 13.48 2.32 6.41
C LEU A 221 14.98 2.08 6.53
N ASP A 222 15.73 2.50 5.52
CA ASP A 222 17.16 2.68 5.61
C ASP A 222 17.45 4.15 5.97
N ASP A 223 18.02 4.37 7.14
CA ASP A 223 18.24 5.72 7.67
C ASP A 223 19.30 6.49 6.89
N ASP A 224 20.26 5.80 6.27
CA ASP A 224 21.34 6.42 5.52
C ASP A 224 20.89 6.83 4.11
N GLU A 225 19.86 6.17 3.57
CA GLU A 225 19.35 6.37 2.22
C GLU A 225 18.15 7.32 2.14
N LEU A 226 17.29 7.35 3.17
CA LEU A 226 16.16 8.26 3.19
C LEU A 226 16.63 9.69 3.50
N ARG A 227 16.56 10.55 2.49
CA ARG A 227 16.94 11.97 2.59
C ARG A 227 15.85 12.80 3.24
N ASP A 228 16.25 13.98 3.75
CA ASP A 228 15.33 14.98 4.28
C ASP A 228 14.67 15.73 3.10
N GLU A 229 13.64 15.11 2.54
CA GLU A 229 12.87 15.64 1.40
C GLU A 229 11.38 15.63 1.73
N PRO A 230 10.79 16.76 2.15
CA PRO A 230 9.37 16.83 2.48
C PRO A 230 8.45 16.33 1.37
N VAL A 231 7.29 15.76 1.78
CA VAL A 231 6.25 15.28 0.87
C VAL A 231 4.88 15.76 1.31
N ASP A 232 3.95 15.89 0.39
CA ASP A 232 2.56 16.25 0.71
C ASP A 232 1.81 15.07 1.32
N VAL A 233 2.01 13.87 0.77
CA VAL A 233 1.26 12.66 1.14
C VAL A 233 2.23 11.49 1.41
N PHE A 234 2.13 10.91 2.60
CA PHE A 234 2.86 9.70 2.96
C PHE A 234 1.89 8.50 3.02
N LEU A 235 2.04 7.56 2.06
CA LEU A 235 1.35 6.28 2.03
C LEU A 235 2.12 5.29 2.91
N ALA A 236 1.74 5.20 4.17
CA ALA A 236 2.52 4.58 5.21
C ALA A 236 2.10 3.14 5.52
N GLY A 237 2.94 2.16 5.21
CA GLY A 237 2.78 0.78 5.68
C GLY A 237 2.82 0.72 7.21
N VAL A 238 1.74 0.22 7.83
CA VAL A 238 1.63 0.19 9.31
C VAL A 238 1.77 -1.21 9.90
N ALA A 239 1.68 -2.27 9.10
CA ALA A 239 1.96 -3.62 9.56
C ALA A 239 3.44 -3.78 9.94
N GLY A 240 3.72 -4.24 11.16
CA GLY A 240 5.09 -4.42 11.66
C GLY A 240 5.70 -3.19 12.33
N ARG A 241 5.06 -2.00 12.31
CA ARG A 241 5.60 -0.79 12.94
C ARG A 241 5.86 -0.95 14.45
N SER A 242 5.04 -1.74 15.13
CA SER A 242 5.20 -1.98 16.57
C SER A 242 6.45 -2.80 16.95
N VAL A 243 7.09 -3.45 15.98
CA VAL A 243 8.34 -4.21 16.15
C VAL A 243 9.52 -3.55 15.45
N THR A 244 9.31 -2.37 14.87
CA THR A 244 10.36 -1.51 14.28
C THR A 244 10.65 -0.35 15.24
N PRO A 245 11.80 -0.35 15.91
CA PRO A 245 12.11 0.69 16.88
C PRO A 245 12.09 2.09 16.26
N GLY A 246 11.35 3.01 16.88
CA GLY A 246 11.33 4.41 16.49
C GLY A 246 10.85 4.67 15.07
N TYR A 247 9.98 3.81 14.49
CA TYR A 247 9.56 3.94 13.08
C TYR A 247 9.09 5.37 12.74
N TRP A 248 8.12 5.91 13.51
CA TRP A 248 7.60 7.26 13.26
C TRP A 248 8.64 8.36 13.55
N GLN A 249 9.43 8.21 14.61
CA GLN A 249 10.47 9.16 15.02
C GLN A 249 11.61 9.24 13.98
N ARG A 250 11.82 8.19 13.20
CA ARG A 250 12.86 8.12 12.17
C ARG A 250 12.37 8.65 10.82
N ILE A 251 11.14 8.33 10.43
CA ILE A 251 10.63 8.62 9.09
C ILE A 251 9.93 9.99 8.99
N LEU A 252 9.11 10.37 10.00
CA LEU A 252 8.34 11.60 9.92
C LEU A 252 9.18 12.86 9.83
N PRO A 253 10.27 13.06 10.61
CA PRO A 253 11.07 14.27 10.50
C PRO A 253 11.74 14.45 9.12
N ARG A 254 11.98 13.34 8.40
CA ARG A 254 12.63 13.37 7.08
C ARG A 254 11.64 13.68 5.95
N LEU A 255 10.45 13.11 6.04
CA LEU A 255 9.40 13.31 5.04
C LEU A 255 8.50 14.51 5.31
N ASP A 256 8.44 15.00 6.55
CA ASP A 256 7.58 16.11 7.02
C ASP A 256 6.22 16.16 6.29
N PRO A 257 5.43 15.07 6.32
CA PRO A 257 4.25 14.93 5.48
C PRO A 257 3.09 15.79 6.02
N ARG A 258 2.35 16.43 5.12
CA ARG A 258 1.09 17.12 5.47
C ARG A 258 -0.04 16.13 5.75
N LEU A 259 -0.03 14.99 5.07
CA LEU A 259 -1.02 13.94 5.19
C LEU A 259 -0.35 12.58 5.28
N VAL A 260 -0.74 11.77 6.27
CA VAL A 260 -0.40 10.35 6.33
C VAL A 260 -1.63 9.52 6.01
N VAL A 261 -1.49 8.60 5.06
CA VAL A 261 -2.48 7.60 4.69
C VAL A 261 -1.96 6.24 5.15
N PRO A 262 -2.42 5.70 6.29
CA PRO A 262 -2.02 4.38 6.73
C PRO A 262 -2.48 3.32 5.73
N THR A 263 -1.62 2.33 5.47
CA THR A 263 -1.88 1.23 4.56
C THR A 263 -1.36 -0.08 5.15
N HIS A 264 -1.60 -1.21 4.50
CA HIS A 264 -1.18 -2.53 4.95
C HIS A 264 -1.74 -2.92 6.33
N TYR A 265 -2.97 -2.50 6.61
CA TYR A 265 -3.67 -2.85 7.85
C TYR A 265 -4.75 -3.93 7.64
N ASP A 266 -5.17 -4.17 6.41
CA ASP A 266 -6.14 -5.21 6.07
C ASP A 266 -5.47 -6.59 5.90
N ASP A 267 -6.22 -7.64 6.24
CA ASP A 267 -5.76 -9.02 6.11
C ASP A 267 -5.54 -9.37 4.63
N PHE A 268 -4.27 -9.53 4.25
CA PHE A 268 -3.86 -9.82 2.87
C PHE A 268 -4.21 -11.22 2.39
N PHE A 269 -4.64 -12.14 3.27
CA PHE A 269 -5.20 -13.45 2.91
C PHE A 269 -6.73 -13.43 2.74
N ALA A 270 -7.39 -12.38 3.22
CA ALA A 270 -8.84 -12.27 3.11
C ALA A 270 -9.25 -11.85 1.69
N PRO A 271 -10.24 -12.54 1.07
CA PRO A 271 -10.68 -12.21 -0.27
C PRO A 271 -11.38 -10.83 -0.32
N LEU A 272 -11.25 -10.15 -1.46
CA LEU A 272 -12.06 -8.98 -1.78
C LEU A 272 -13.55 -9.36 -1.89
N GLY A 273 -14.44 -8.37 -1.79
CA GLY A 273 -15.89 -8.61 -1.80
C GLY A 273 -16.47 -9.04 -0.46
N ARG A 274 -15.66 -9.16 0.58
CA ARG A 274 -16.09 -9.41 1.96
C ARG A 274 -15.76 -8.20 2.85
N ARG A 275 -16.44 -8.12 4.00
CA ARG A 275 -16.10 -7.11 5.02
C ARG A 275 -14.59 -7.14 5.29
N LEU A 276 -14.00 -5.95 5.36
CA LEU A 276 -12.58 -5.80 5.68
C LEU A 276 -12.27 -6.42 7.05
N SER A 277 -11.23 -7.23 7.11
CA SER A 277 -10.61 -7.73 8.33
C SER A 277 -9.19 -7.17 8.46
N PHE A 278 -8.72 -7.05 9.68
CA PHE A 278 -7.43 -6.44 9.99
C PHE A 278 -6.34 -7.49 10.19
N VAL A 279 -5.12 -7.13 9.80
CA VAL A 279 -3.93 -7.90 10.19
C VAL A 279 -3.83 -7.97 11.71
N GLN A 280 -3.46 -9.12 12.23
CA GLN A 280 -3.31 -9.28 13.68
C GLN A 280 -2.33 -8.27 14.26
N ARG A 281 -2.72 -7.63 15.38
CA ARG A 281 -1.91 -6.65 16.11
C ARG A 281 -1.57 -5.37 15.34
N VAL A 282 -2.27 -5.07 14.27
CA VAL A 282 -2.02 -3.84 13.50
C VAL A 282 -2.37 -2.57 14.30
N ARG A 283 -3.40 -2.63 15.16
CA ARG A 283 -3.84 -1.51 16.02
C ARG A 283 -3.97 -0.19 15.23
N LEU A 284 -4.80 -0.18 14.22
CA LEU A 284 -5.02 1.01 13.39
C LEU A 284 -5.48 2.21 14.22
N ALA A 285 -6.34 1.96 15.22
CA ALA A 285 -6.84 2.97 16.16
C ALA A 285 -5.73 3.72 16.93
N ALA A 286 -4.54 3.13 17.07
CA ALA A 286 -3.42 3.78 17.74
C ALA A 286 -2.64 4.74 16.83
N VAL A 287 -2.75 4.60 15.51
CA VAL A 287 -1.93 5.33 14.54
C VAL A 287 -2.04 6.84 14.67
N PRO A 288 -3.23 7.46 14.77
CA PRO A 288 -3.32 8.92 14.92
C PRO A 288 -2.60 9.44 16.18
N GLY A 289 -2.74 8.75 17.30
CA GLY A 289 -2.05 9.11 18.54
C GLY A 289 -0.54 8.93 18.49
N GLU A 290 -0.06 7.87 17.82
CA GLU A 290 1.36 7.63 17.60
C GLU A 290 2.00 8.72 16.72
N LEU A 291 1.31 9.16 15.67
CA LEU A 291 1.73 10.23 14.78
C LEU A 291 1.76 11.59 15.51
N ALA A 292 0.69 11.91 16.24
CA ALA A 292 0.58 13.16 17.01
C ALA A 292 1.65 13.29 18.09
N ALA A 293 2.20 12.18 18.59
CA ALA A 293 3.31 12.17 19.53
C ALA A 293 4.65 12.61 18.91
N VAL A 294 4.76 12.56 17.58
CA VAL A 294 5.99 12.95 16.84
C VAL A 294 5.80 14.25 16.08
N SER A 295 4.67 14.41 15.39
CA SER A 295 4.31 15.61 14.63
C SER A 295 2.86 15.99 14.92
N ARG A 296 2.63 17.21 15.45
CA ARG A 296 1.28 17.66 15.84
C ARG A 296 0.44 18.15 14.67
N ASP A 297 1.07 18.54 13.57
CA ASP A 297 0.41 19.19 12.43
C ASP A 297 0.07 18.21 11.31
N VAL A 298 0.48 16.94 11.44
CA VAL A 298 0.21 15.91 10.44
C VAL A 298 -1.26 15.48 10.48
N ARG A 299 -1.93 15.56 9.33
CA ARG A 299 -3.28 15.01 9.17
C ARG A 299 -3.20 13.51 8.89
N VAL A 300 -4.25 12.79 9.29
CA VAL A 300 -4.38 11.35 9.00
C VAL A 300 -5.73 11.12 8.33
N ALA A 301 -5.73 10.41 7.21
CA ALA A 301 -6.94 10.00 6.52
C ALA A 301 -6.74 8.59 5.92
N ALA A 302 -7.83 7.89 5.64
CA ALA A 302 -7.81 6.63 4.93
C ALA A 302 -8.69 6.67 3.69
N LEU A 303 -8.44 5.74 2.79
CA LEU A 303 -9.27 5.52 1.61
C LEU A 303 -10.15 4.29 1.84
N PRO A 304 -11.40 4.31 1.36
CA PRO A 304 -12.18 3.08 1.28
C PRO A 304 -11.47 2.10 0.33
N ARG A 305 -11.51 0.82 0.68
CA ARG A 305 -10.93 -0.21 -0.17
C ARG A 305 -11.73 -0.32 -1.48
N ILE A 306 -11.07 -0.61 -2.59
CA ILE A 306 -11.66 -0.59 -3.94
C ILE A 306 -12.94 -1.43 -4.07
N ASP A 307 -13.02 -2.56 -3.37
CA ASP A 307 -14.21 -3.43 -3.41
C ASP A 307 -15.41 -2.85 -2.64
N ASP A 308 -15.20 -2.00 -1.67
CA ASP A 308 -16.26 -1.26 -0.98
C ASP A 308 -16.84 -0.17 -1.90
N ILE A 309 -15.99 0.49 -2.69
CA ILE A 309 -16.42 1.47 -3.72
C ILE A 309 -17.26 0.77 -4.79
N VAL A 310 -16.82 -0.38 -5.30
CA VAL A 310 -17.51 -1.14 -6.35
C VAL A 310 -18.86 -1.71 -5.86
N ARG A 311 -18.96 -2.08 -4.57
CA ARG A 311 -20.21 -2.60 -3.98
C ARG A 311 -21.23 -1.52 -3.69
N THR A 312 -20.79 -0.32 -3.37
CA THR A 312 -21.64 0.80 -2.99
C THR A 312 -21.33 1.99 -3.90
N PRO A 313 -21.75 1.95 -5.17
CA PRO A 313 -21.57 3.10 -6.02
C PRO A 313 -22.31 4.28 -5.37
N ARG A 314 -21.57 5.34 -5.03
CA ARG A 314 -22.17 6.57 -4.52
C ARG A 314 -23.19 7.01 -5.55
N ARG A 315 -24.48 7.09 -5.16
CA ARG A 315 -25.48 7.82 -5.94
C ARG A 315 -24.89 9.22 -6.14
N ALA A 316 -24.57 9.56 -7.38
CA ALA A 316 -24.26 10.93 -7.72
C ALA A 316 -25.49 11.75 -7.29
N THR A 317 -25.35 12.55 -6.25
CA THR A 317 -26.34 13.55 -5.90
C THR A 317 -26.25 14.57 -7.03
N LEU A 318 -27.16 14.44 -8.02
CA LEU A 318 -27.43 15.50 -8.96
C LEU A 318 -27.96 16.65 -8.11
N VAL A 319 -27.09 17.62 -7.81
CA VAL A 319 -27.52 18.94 -7.41
C VAL A 319 -28.11 19.54 -8.67
N GLU A 320 -29.44 19.46 -8.79
CA GLU A 320 -30.18 20.28 -9.75
C GLU A 320 -29.86 21.73 -9.40
N LEU A 321 -29.06 22.35 -10.23
CA LEU A 321 -28.94 23.80 -10.25
C LEU A 321 -30.27 24.33 -10.76
N GLU A 322 -31.11 24.84 -9.85
CA GLU A 322 -32.30 25.59 -10.23
C GLU A 322 -31.86 26.76 -11.14
N PRO A 323 -32.55 26.99 -12.26
CA PRO A 323 -32.24 28.10 -13.16
C PRO A 323 -32.55 29.42 -12.44
N THR A 324 -31.53 30.23 -12.25
CA THR A 324 -31.64 31.57 -11.73
C THR A 324 -32.57 32.39 -12.64
N GLN A 325 -33.78 32.66 -12.18
CA GLN A 325 -34.68 33.60 -12.84
C GLN A 325 -34.05 34.99 -12.86
N ARG A 326 -33.69 35.45 -14.04
CA ARG A 326 -33.38 36.89 -14.26
C ARG A 326 -34.68 37.69 -14.03
N LYS A 327 -34.68 38.50 -12.97
CA LYS A 327 -35.67 39.56 -12.81
C LYS A 327 -35.37 40.63 -13.86
N GLU A 328 -36.19 40.72 -14.85
CA GLU A 328 -36.33 41.95 -15.66
C GLU A 328 -37.03 42.98 -14.78
N THR A 329 -36.41 44.11 -14.59
CA THR A 329 -37.02 45.28 -13.96
C THR A 329 -37.38 46.30 -15.06
N PRO A 330 -38.53 46.96 -14.98
CA PRO A 330 -39.13 47.79 -16.04
C PRO A 330 -38.32 49.10 -16.28
#